data_e5db5eb539600f23020eef76dbb42843
#
_entry.id   e5db5eb539600f23020eef76dbb42843
#
_cell.length_a   1.000
_cell.length_b   1.000
_cell.length_c   1.000
_cell.angle_alpha   90.00
_cell.angle_beta   90.00
_cell.angle_gamma   90.00
#
_symmetry.space_group_name_H-M   'P 1'
#
loop_
_entity.id
_entity.type
_entity.pdbx_description
1 polymer ?
#
loop_
_entity_poly.entity_id
_entity_poly.type
_entity_poly.pdbx_seq_one_letter_code
_entity_poly.pdbx_strand_id
1 'polypeptide(L)'
;MRMRVLTKTNKGKLLAIADEVTKLIEADKATDVIPSAYPCDGERLVVIVATAKPEMPEDFCRFVRSLKRSMTANVAFIIDGTPENAAKIVEMAKTGNSKVFEDNVLYIEGGLPFKFLSKVTPEEMETVRAWVADIRANLA
;
A
#
# COMPACT_ATOMS: atom_id res chain seq x y z
N MET A 1 1.93 9.36 16.42
CA MET A 1 0.98 8.50 15.69
C MET A 1 1.73 7.70 14.66
N ARG A 2 1.52 6.42 14.66
CA ARG A 2 2.32 5.53 13.83
C ARG A 2 1.69 5.33 12.46
N MET A 3 2.53 5.20 11.46
CA MET A 3 2.15 4.90 10.09
C MET A 3 3.12 3.86 9.53
N ARG A 4 2.63 2.98 8.68
CA ARG A 4 3.45 1.90 8.12
C ARG A 4 3.20 1.71 6.63
N VAL A 5 4.22 1.24 5.94
CA VAL A 5 4.14 0.84 4.53
C VAL A 5 4.51 -0.64 4.42
N LEU A 6 3.66 -1.41 3.78
CA LEU A 6 3.84 -2.84 3.57
C LEU A 6 3.74 -3.18 2.10
N THR A 7 4.49 -4.18 1.66
CA THR A 7 4.58 -4.54 0.25
C THR A 7 4.23 -6.00 -0.02
N LYS A 8 3.62 -6.24 -1.18
CA LYS A 8 3.49 -7.57 -1.77
C LYS A 8 3.74 -7.46 -3.26
N THR A 9 5.01 -7.39 -3.63
CA THR A 9 5.46 -7.27 -5.01
C THR A 9 6.91 -7.72 -5.13
N ASN A 10 7.29 -8.18 -6.32
CA ASN A 10 8.68 -8.42 -6.67
C ASN A 10 9.21 -7.37 -7.65
N LYS A 11 8.46 -6.31 -7.90
CA LYS A 11 8.83 -5.27 -8.86
C LYS A 11 9.71 -4.22 -8.15
N GLY A 12 10.94 -4.06 -8.62
CA GLY A 12 11.91 -3.12 -8.03
C GLY A 12 11.39 -1.68 -7.99
N LYS A 13 10.65 -1.26 -9.01
CA LYS A 13 10.03 0.06 -9.07
C LYS A 13 9.04 0.29 -7.93
N LEU A 14 8.17 -0.69 -7.64
CA LEU A 14 7.19 -0.58 -6.56
C LEU A 14 7.88 -0.60 -5.19
N LEU A 15 8.93 -1.39 -5.03
CA LEU A 15 9.71 -1.39 -3.80
C LEU A 15 10.36 -0.03 -3.55
N ALA A 16 10.89 0.60 -4.59
CA ALA A 16 11.46 1.96 -4.50
C ALA A 16 10.39 2.99 -4.14
N ILE A 17 9.19 2.88 -4.71
CA ILE A 17 8.06 3.75 -4.38
C ILE A 17 7.65 3.55 -2.93
N ALA A 18 7.57 2.30 -2.46
CA ALA A 18 7.22 2.00 -1.08
C ALA A 18 8.21 2.63 -0.09
N ASP A 19 9.51 2.54 -0.38
CA ASP A 19 10.55 3.16 0.46
C ASP A 19 10.41 4.68 0.48
N GLU A 20 10.09 5.30 -0.64
CA GLU A 20 9.87 6.74 -0.71
C GLU A 20 8.63 7.16 0.07
N VAL A 21 7.54 6.41 -0.03
CA VAL A 21 6.33 6.67 0.76
C VAL A 21 6.62 6.54 2.25
N THR A 22 7.41 5.54 2.64
CA THR A 22 7.84 5.36 4.03
C THR A 22 8.52 6.61 4.58
N LYS A 23 9.38 7.24 3.78
CA LYS A 23 10.04 8.50 4.16
C LYS A 23 9.05 9.66 4.19
N LEU A 24 8.19 9.77 3.19
CA LEU A 24 7.23 10.88 3.07
C LEU A 24 6.24 10.92 4.23
N ILE A 25 5.79 9.78 4.72
CA ILE A 25 4.86 9.72 5.85
C ILE A 25 5.57 9.65 7.21
N GLU A 26 6.90 9.65 7.21
CA GLU A 26 7.71 9.55 8.43
C GLU A 26 7.32 8.32 9.27
N ALA A 27 7.26 7.17 8.60
CA ALA A 27 6.86 5.92 9.25
C ALA A 27 7.84 5.53 10.36
N ASP A 28 7.31 4.99 11.45
CA ASP A 28 8.12 4.55 12.60
C ASP A 28 9.00 3.34 12.27
N LYS A 29 8.58 2.53 11.31
CA LYS A 29 9.30 1.33 10.88
C LYS A 29 9.65 1.43 9.41
N ALA A 30 10.72 0.75 9.03
CA ALA A 30 11.07 0.58 7.63
C ALA A 30 9.97 -0.17 6.89
N THR A 31 9.93 -0.03 5.57
CA THR A 31 9.04 -0.80 4.69
C THR A 31 9.21 -2.29 4.98
N ASP A 32 8.09 -2.99 5.13
CA ASP A 32 8.08 -4.41 5.44
C ASP A 32 7.30 -5.18 4.36
N VAL A 33 7.37 -6.50 4.42
CA VAL A 33 6.72 -7.41 3.47
C VAL A 33 5.48 -8.02 4.13
N ILE A 34 4.45 -8.27 3.36
CA ILE A 34 3.24 -8.95 3.84
C ILE A 34 3.43 -10.46 3.67
N PRO A 35 3.19 -11.28 4.71
CA PRO A 35 2.72 -10.90 6.04
C PRO A 35 3.82 -10.26 6.90
N SER A 36 3.44 -9.26 7.68
CA SER A 36 4.37 -8.55 8.53
C SER A 36 4.73 -9.37 9.77
N ALA A 37 5.99 -9.25 10.22
CA ALA A 37 6.44 -9.85 11.48
C ALA A 37 5.84 -9.12 12.70
N TYR A 38 5.39 -7.88 12.51
CA TYR A 38 4.79 -7.08 13.58
C TYR A 38 3.34 -6.78 13.26
N PRO A 39 2.41 -6.93 14.20
CA PRO A 39 1.01 -6.57 13.97
C PRO A 39 0.86 -5.08 13.71
N CYS A 40 -0.14 -4.70 12.89
CA CYS A 40 -0.47 -3.31 12.60
C CYS A 40 -1.41 -2.77 13.68
N ASP A 41 -0.93 -2.74 14.92
CA ASP A 41 -1.69 -2.29 16.07
C ASP A 41 -1.30 -0.86 16.44
N GLY A 42 -2.30 -0.02 16.69
CA GLY A 42 -2.07 1.38 17.00
C GLY A 42 -1.62 2.21 15.79
N GLU A 43 -1.89 1.74 14.60
CA GLU A 43 -1.49 2.43 13.36
C GLU A 43 -2.57 3.41 12.91
N ARG A 44 -2.17 4.64 12.65
CA ARG A 44 -3.09 5.62 12.06
C ARG A 44 -3.31 5.36 10.58
N LEU A 45 -2.27 4.92 9.89
CA LEU A 45 -2.31 4.63 8.46
C LEU A 45 -1.44 3.42 8.14
N VAL A 46 -1.99 2.51 7.35
CA VAL A 46 -1.24 1.44 6.69
C VAL A 46 -1.37 1.64 5.19
N VAL A 47 -0.24 1.80 4.51
CA VAL A 47 -0.19 1.88 3.04
C VAL A 47 0.28 0.52 2.53
N ILE A 48 -0.49 -0.08 1.63
CA ILE A 48 -0.16 -1.35 1.01
C ILE A 48 0.23 -1.10 -0.45
N VAL A 49 1.44 -1.48 -0.81
CA VAL A 49 1.97 -1.37 -2.17
C VAL A 49 2.08 -2.79 -2.72
N ALA A 50 1.29 -3.10 -3.72
CA ALA A 50 1.17 -4.47 -4.19
C ALA A 50 1.01 -4.58 -5.70
N THR A 51 1.48 -5.71 -6.25
CA THR A 51 1.11 -6.16 -7.59
C THR A 51 -0.16 -7.01 -7.46
N ALA A 52 -1.26 -6.49 -7.98
CA ALA A 52 -2.56 -7.16 -7.90
C ALA A 52 -2.70 -8.19 -9.01
N LYS A 53 -3.04 -9.42 -8.63
CA LYS A 53 -3.30 -10.54 -9.52
C LYS A 53 -4.74 -10.99 -9.35
N PRO A 54 -5.32 -11.76 -10.31
CA PRO A 54 -6.67 -12.30 -10.14
C PRO A 54 -6.85 -13.08 -8.86
N GLU A 55 -5.81 -13.81 -8.45
CA GLU A 55 -5.77 -14.52 -7.17
C GLU A 55 -4.51 -14.10 -6.42
N MET A 56 -4.70 -13.55 -5.23
CA MET A 56 -3.60 -13.20 -4.33
C MET A 56 -3.29 -14.38 -3.40
N PRO A 57 -2.03 -14.52 -2.94
CA PRO A 57 -1.68 -15.55 -1.97
C PRO A 57 -2.57 -15.47 -0.72
N GLU A 58 -2.86 -16.65 -0.15
CA GLU A 58 -3.79 -16.71 0.99
C GLU A 58 -3.28 -15.96 2.22
N ASP A 59 -1.98 -16.00 2.48
CA ASP A 59 -1.38 -15.26 3.59
C ASP A 59 -1.54 -13.76 3.43
N PHE A 60 -1.44 -13.25 2.19
CA PHE A 60 -1.72 -11.85 1.89
C PHE A 60 -3.20 -11.53 2.18
N CYS A 61 -4.11 -12.33 1.67
CA CYS A 61 -5.55 -12.12 1.88
C CYS A 61 -5.91 -12.15 3.36
N ARG A 62 -5.36 -13.08 4.10
CA ARG A 62 -5.57 -13.20 5.54
C ARG A 62 -5.07 -11.95 6.26
N PHE A 63 -3.89 -11.46 5.90
CA PHE A 63 -3.34 -10.24 6.49
C PHE A 63 -4.26 -9.05 6.24
N VAL A 64 -4.68 -8.83 4.98
CA VAL A 64 -5.54 -7.70 4.63
C VAL A 64 -6.87 -7.76 5.35
N ARG A 65 -7.47 -8.94 5.45
CA ARG A 65 -8.72 -9.12 6.21
C ARG A 65 -8.55 -8.92 7.71
N SER A 66 -7.33 -9.06 8.23
CA SER A 66 -7.05 -8.89 9.66
C SER A 66 -6.99 -7.43 10.10
N LEU A 67 -6.91 -6.49 9.15
CA LEU A 67 -6.86 -5.06 9.45
C LEU A 67 -8.22 -4.62 10.00
N LYS A 68 -8.22 -4.12 11.24
CA LYS A 68 -9.44 -3.72 11.94
C LYS A 68 -9.33 -2.28 12.39
N ARG A 69 -10.45 -1.57 12.38
CA ARG A 69 -10.53 -0.17 12.80
C ARG A 69 -9.93 0.07 14.18
N SER A 70 -10.10 -0.87 15.10
CA SER A 70 -9.54 -0.76 16.47
C SER A 70 -8.02 -0.77 16.50
N MET A 71 -7.37 -1.29 15.47
CA MET A 71 -5.91 -1.41 15.38
C MET A 71 -5.33 -0.49 14.32
N THR A 72 -6.01 -0.33 13.19
CA THR A 72 -5.57 0.44 12.03
C THR A 72 -6.71 1.36 11.59
N ALA A 73 -6.54 2.66 11.79
CA ALA A 73 -7.61 3.62 11.50
C ALA A 73 -7.86 3.81 10.01
N ASN A 74 -6.80 3.83 9.20
CA ASN A 74 -6.88 4.12 7.77
C ASN A 74 -6.05 3.13 6.96
N VAL A 75 -6.55 2.73 5.78
CA VAL A 75 -5.84 1.87 4.85
C VAL A 75 -5.86 2.48 3.46
N ALA A 76 -4.70 2.58 2.82
CA ALA A 76 -4.57 3.13 1.46
C ALA A 76 -3.73 2.19 0.60
N PHE A 77 -3.94 2.25 -0.72
CA PHE A 77 -3.32 1.31 -1.66
C PHE A 77 -2.62 2.01 -2.80
N ILE A 78 -1.44 1.50 -3.14
CA ILE A 78 -0.73 1.76 -4.40
C ILE A 78 -0.67 0.41 -5.12
N ILE A 79 -1.26 0.33 -6.30
CA ILE A 79 -1.49 -0.94 -6.99
C ILE A 79 -0.88 -0.93 -8.39
N ASP A 80 -0.10 -1.96 -8.69
CA ASP A 80 0.28 -2.36 -10.04
C ASP A 80 -0.70 -3.45 -10.47
N GLY A 81 -1.62 -3.12 -11.36
CA GLY A 81 -2.62 -4.07 -11.83
C GLY A 81 -3.89 -3.39 -12.32
N THR A 82 -4.89 -4.19 -12.61
CA THR A 82 -6.17 -3.70 -13.11
C THR A 82 -7.08 -3.24 -11.98
N PRO A 83 -8.02 -2.31 -12.25
CA PRO A 83 -9.02 -1.94 -11.25
C PRO A 83 -9.84 -3.13 -10.73
N GLU A 84 -10.14 -4.12 -11.57
CA GLU A 84 -10.88 -5.32 -11.17
C GLU A 84 -10.13 -6.12 -10.11
N ASN A 85 -8.82 -6.33 -10.31
CA ASN A 85 -8.00 -7.06 -9.34
C ASN A 85 -7.79 -6.26 -8.06
N ALA A 86 -7.62 -4.93 -8.18
CA ALA A 86 -7.49 -4.04 -7.04
C ALA A 86 -8.76 -4.03 -6.19
N ALA A 87 -9.94 -4.04 -6.82
CA ALA A 87 -11.21 -4.02 -6.11
C ALA A 87 -11.36 -5.20 -5.16
N LYS A 88 -10.86 -6.37 -5.53
CA LYS A 88 -10.89 -7.56 -4.67
C LYS A 88 -10.10 -7.35 -3.38
N ILE A 89 -8.92 -6.71 -3.50
CA ILE A 89 -8.06 -6.40 -2.35
C ILE A 89 -8.73 -5.35 -1.46
N VAL A 90 -9.26 -4.30 -2.06
CA VAL A 90 -9.95 -3.22 -1.35
C VAL A 90 -11.13 -3.76 -0.56
N GLU A 91 -11.95 -4.63 -1.15
CA GLU A 91 -13.08 -5.24 -0.47
C GLU A 91 -12.64 -6.06 0.75
N MET A 92 -11.54 -6.78 0.66
CA MET A 92 -11.00 -7.51 1.82
C MET A 92 -10.61 -6.57 2.95
N ALA A 93 -10.03 -5.42 2.65
CA ALA A 93 -9.65 -4.43 3.66
C ALA A 93 -10.86 -3.78 4.33
N LYS A 94 -11.96 -3.64 3.61
CA LYS A 94 -13.18 -3.02 4.14
C LYS A 94 -13.88 -3.84 5.21
N THR A 95 -13.60 -5.13 5.29
CA THR A 95 -14.27 -6.04 6.24
C THR A 95 -14.00 -5.68 7.71
N GLY A 96 -12.88 -5.01 7.99
CA GLY A 96 -12.50 -4.62 9.35
C GLY A 96 -13.00 -3.24 9.79
N ASN A 97 -13.75 -2.54 8.95
CA ASN A 97 -14.34 -1.22 9.23
C ASN A 97 -13.32 -0.07 9.37
N SER A 98 -12.06 -0.27 9.02
CA SER A 98 -11.10 0.83 8.85
C SER A 98 -11.60 1.78 7.75
N LYS A 99 -11.19 3.05 7.80
CA LYS A 99 -11.40 3.93 6.65
C LYS A 99 -10.49 3.48 5.52
N VAL A 100 -11.06 2.98 4.43
CA VAL A 100 -10.32 2.54 3.25
C VAL A 100 -10.48 3.59 2.16
N PHE A 101 -9.35 4.04 1.59
CA PHE A 101 -9.34 5.04 0.51
C PHE A 101 -9.64 4.36 -0.83
N GLU A 102 -10.86 3.82 -0.97
CA GLU A 102 -11.27 3.05 -2.14
C GLU A 102 -11.41 3.90 -3.40
N ASP A 103 -11.72 5.19 -3.25
CA ASP A 103 -11.88 6.12 -4.35
C ASP A 103 -10.57 6.83 -4.72
N ASN A 104 -9.49 6.52 -4.04
CA ASN A 104 -8.18 7.12 -4.28
C ASN A 104 -7.08 6.06 -4.22
N VAL A 105 -7.27 4.97 -4.92
CA VAL A 105 -6.23 3.97 -5.15
C VAL A 105 -5.27 4.53 -6.20
N LEU A 106 -3.98 4.53 -5.90
CA LEU A 106 -2.97 4.97 -6.85
C LEU A 106 -2.53 3.78 -7.70
N TYR A 107 -2.71 3.90 -9.01
CA TYR A 107 -2.29 2.86 -9.96
C TYR A 107 -0.97 3.25 -10.60
N ILE A 108 0.04 2.39 -10.48
CA ILE A 108 1.35 2.59 -11.09
C ILE A 108 1.78 1.28 -11.73
N GLU A 109 2.17 1.32 -12.99
CA GLU A 109 2.72 0.16 -13.68
C GLU A 109 4.08 -0.20 -13.06
N GLY A 110 4.20 -1.44 -12.58
CA GLY A 110 5.39 -1.94 -11.93
C GLY A 110 6.55 -2.19 -12.88
N GLY A 111 6.28 -2.24 -14.18
CA GLY A 111 7.30 -2.51 -15.19
C GLY A 111 7.79 -3.96 -15.15
N LEU A 112 8.98 -4.17 -15.70
CA LEU A 112 9.61 -5.48 -15.73
C LEU A 112 10.28 -5.78 -14.38
N PRO A 113 10.50 -7.06 -14.04
CA PRO A 113 11.14 -7.43 -12.76
C PRO A 113 12.62 -7.07 -12.67
N PHE A 114 13.24 -6.60 -13.76
CA PHE A 114 14.65 -6.23 -13.79
C PHE A 114 14.85 -4.80 -13.27
N LYS A 115 15.74 -4.63 -12.29
CA LYS A 115 16.00 -3.33 -11.64
C LYS A 115 16.39 -2.22 -12.60
N PHE A 116 17.16 -2.52 -13.65
CA PHE A 116 17.64 -1.52 -14.60
C PHE A 116 16.52 -0.98 -15.53
N LEU A 117 15.39 -1.70 -15.64
CA LEU A 117 14.23 -1.28 -16.41
C LEU A 117 13.10 -0.76 -15.52
N SER A 118 13.35 -0.65 -14.22
CA SER A 118 12.31 -0.38 -13.22
C SER A 118 12.52 0.95 -12.50
N LYS A 119 13.01 1.97 -13.22
CA LYS A 119 13.22 3.28 -12.61
C LYS A 119 11.92 4.04 -12.44
N VAL A 120 11.77 4.68 -11.29
CA VAL A 120 10.67 5.62 -11.05
C VAL A 120 11.00 6.91 -11.78
N THR A 121 10.10 7.35 -12.66
CA THR A 121 10.29 8.62 -13.38
C THR A 121 10.03 9.82 -12.45
N PRO A 122 10.58 11.03 -12.76
CA PRO A 122 10.25 12.22 -11.99
C PRO A 122 8.75 12.52 -11.95
N GLU A 123 8.03 12.28 -13.05
CA GLU A 123 6.56 12.47 -13.12
C GLU A 123 5.83 11.50 -12.19
N GLU A 124 6.26 10.24 -12.16
CA GLU A 124 5.67 9.25 -11.25
C GLU A 124 5.92 9.61 -9.79
N MET A 125 7.11 10.08 -9.47
CA MET A 125 7.45 10.50 -8.11
C MET A 125 6.60 11.70 -7.68
N GLU A 126 6.38 12.65 -8.58
CA GLU A 126 5.51 13.79 -8.33
C GLU A 126 4.06 13.35 -8.06
N THR A 127 3.59 12.37 -8.83
CA THR A 127 2.26 11.77 -8.64
C THR A 127 2.17 11.09 -7.26
N VAL A 128 3.20 10.38 -6.87
CA VAL A 128 3.27 9.71 -5.54
C VAL A 128 3.22 10.74 -4.43
N ARG A 129 4.01 11.82 -4.53
CA ARG A 129 4.02 12.89 -3.52
C ARG A 129 2.65 13.55 -3.37
N ALA A 130 2.01 13.87 -4.48
CA ALA A 130 0.67 14.46 -4.48
C ALA A 130 -0.36 13.52 -3.85
N TRP A 131 -0.29 12.23 -4.18
CA TRP A 131 -1.17 11.21 -3.61
C TRP A 131 -0.98 11.09 -2.10
N VAL A 132 0.27 11.04 -1.62
CA VAL A 132 0.58 10.97 -0.18
C VAL A 132 0.00 12.18 0.54
N ALA A 133 0.19 13.39 -0.02
CA ALA A 133 -0.34 14.62 0.57
C ALA A 133 -1.86 14.57 0.68
N ASP A 134 -2.55 14.08 -0.35
CA ASP A 134 -4.01 13.94 -0.36
C ASP A 134 -4.49 12.93 0.68
N ILE A 135 -3.84 11.78 0.77
CA ILE A 135 -4.17 10.75 1.78
C ILE A 135 -4.01 11.34 3.19
N ARG A 136 -2.89 12.02 3.46
CA ARG A 136 -2.62 12.60 4.80
C ARG A 136 -3.65 13.67 5.16
N ALA A 137 -4.10 14.44 4.20
CA ALA A 137 -5.09 15.50 4.41
C ALA A 137 -6.49 14.94 4.76
N ASN A 138 -6.76 13.69 4.43
CA ASN A 138 -8.08 13.07 4.55
C ASN A 138 -8.11 11.89 5.55
N LEU A 139 -7.12 11.76 6.41
CA LEU A 139 -7.11 10.71 7.43
C LEU A 139 -8.28 10.85 8.41
N ALA A 140 -8.84 9.70 8.77
CA ALA A 140 -9.86 9.64 9.81
C ALA A 140 -9.25 9.84 11.19
#